data_497ae36938ed49acaa36048d186d55d9
#
_entry.id   497ae36938ed49acaa36048d186d55d9
#
_cell.length_a   1.000
_cell.length_b   1.000
_cell.length_c   1.000
_cell.angle_alpha   90.00
_cell.angle_beta   90.00
_cell.angle_gamma   90.00
#
_symmetry.space_group_name_H-M   'P 1'
#
loop_
_entity.id
_entity.type
_entity.pdbx_description
1 polymer ?
#
loop_
_entity_poly.entity_id
_entity_poly.type
_entity_poly.pdbx_seq_one_letter_code
_entity_poly.pdbx_strand_id
1 'polypeptide(L)'
;MRYAQGDLDAARHASEAALAVSKDGSMAAAHARNILGHIGIAVGDLSVARDHFKAVVDRFGALGVPWVTGNALAGLASVSLASGDLEDTSRLLADARAVMSGVGPWFSEIVLYVQAVLSVRRGRPQEAIAVVRESLAQIERLHDKFALVYALVALAAAAEQMGDDAWAARILAARDAVTERTGSIPVDHSVRDLRERVERDARARLGQRRWAREYEAGRHVSVASLVKEIDERSGSSIAAT
;
A
#
# COMPACT_ATOMS: atom_id res chain seq x y z
N MET A 1 -0.68 8.28 -14.46
CA MET A 1 0.40 9.19 -14.03
C MET A 1 -0.07 10.32 -13.11
N ARG A 2 -1.10 11.10 -13.44
CA ARG A 2 -1.59 12.23 -12.58
C ARG A 2 -1.99 11.80 -11.17
N TYR A 3 -2.66 10.67 -11.02
CA TYR A 3 -3.01 10.11 -9.71
C TYR A 3 -1.77 9.91 -8.82
N ALA A 4 -0.70 9.31 -9.35
CA ALA A 4 0.53 9.09 -8.59
C ALA A 4 1.31 10.39 -8.25
N GLN A 5 0.97 11.49 -8.92
CA GLN A 5 1.51 12.83 -8.65
C GLN A 5 0.64 13.64 -7.69
N GLY A 6 -0.47 13.06 -7.20
CA GLY A 6 -1.40 13.73 -6.29
C GLY A 6 -2.38 14.70 -6.93
N ASP A 7 -2.38 14.83 -8.26
CA ASP A 7 -3.34 15.67 -9.00
C ASP A 7 -4.67 14.91 -9.18
N LEU A 8 -5.44 14.83 -8.08
CA LEU A 8 -6.68 14.03 -8.02
C LEU A 8 -7.77 14.58 -8.95
N ASP A 9 -7.87 15.90 -9.09
CA ASP A 9 -8.90 16.52 -9.92
C ASP A 9 -8.64 16.25 -11.41
N ALA A 10 -7.41 16.41 -11.87
CA ALA A 10 -7.07 16.09 -13.25
C ALA A 10 -7.14 14.58 -13.52
N ALA A 11 -6.82 13.72 -12.54
CA ALA A 11 -6.98 12.28 -12.66
C ALA A 11 -8.45 11.88 -12.74
N ARG A 12 -9.33 12.48 -11.92
CA ARG A 12 -10.78 12.29 -11.94
C ARG A 12 -11.36 12.67 -13.29
N HIS A 13 -11.12 13.90 -13.73
CA HIS A 13 -11.64 14.41 -15.00
C HIS A 13 -11.21 13.54 -16.18
N ALA A 14 -9.95 13.13 -16.25
CA ALA A 14 -9.45 12.26 -17.31
C ALA A 14 -10.11 10.88 -17.28
N SER A 15 -10.35 10.32 -16.07
CA SER A 15 -10.98 9.01 -15.91
C SER A 15 -12.47 9.03 -16.26
N GLU A 16 -13.19 10.09 -15.86
CA GLU A 16 -14.60 10.28 -16.23
C GLU A 16 -14.76 10.47 -17.75
N ALA A 17 -13.90 11.27 -18.38
CA ALA A 17 -13.90 11.44 -19.83
C ALA A 17 -13.58 10.13 -20.56
N ALA A 18 -12.60 9.36 -20.08
CA ALA A 18 -12.28 8.05 -20.62
C ALA A 18 -13.47 7.07 -20.49
N LEU A 19 -14.15 7.07 -19.32
CA LEU A 19 -15.30 6.22 -19.07
C LEU A 19 -16.48 6.58 -19.97
N ALA A 20 -16.73 7.85 -20.24
CA ALA A 20 -17.82 8.34 -21.07
C ALA A 20 -17.73 7.86 -22.54
N VAL A 21 -16.51 7.66 -23.06
CA VAL A 21 -16.28 7.24 -24.46
C VAL A 21 -15.91 5.74 -24.58
N SER A 22 -15.68 5.06 -23.47
CA SER A 22 -15.26 3.66 -23.46
C SER A 22 -16.46 2.72 -23.58
N LYS A 23 -16.30 1.64 -24.37
CA LYS A 23 -17.27 0.55 -24.35
C LYS A 23 -17.24 -0.15 -22.98
N ASP A 24 -18.42 -0.52 -22.49
CA ASP A 24 -18.52 -1.33 -21.29
C ASP A 24 -17.77 -2.66 -21.45
N GLY A 25 -16.99 -3.05 -20.43
CA GLY A 25 -16.10 -4.22 -20.49
C GLY A 25 -14.80 -4.03 -21.26
N SER A 26 -14.50 -2.81 -21.71
CA SER A 26 -13.17 -2.50 -22.27
C SER A 26 -12.13 -2.29 -21.16
N MET A 27 -10.86 -2.55 -21.49
CA MET A 27 -9.74 -2.30 -20.56
C MET A 27 -9.64 -0.83 -20.14
N ALA A 28 -10.00 0.10 -21.03
CA ALA A 28 -10.03 1.53 -20.73
C ALA A 28 -11.08 1.85 -19.66
N ALA A 29 -12.29 1.26 -19.77
CA ALA A 29 -13.34 1.41 -18.77
C ALA A 29 -12.92 0.84 -17.40
N ALA A 30 -12.28 -0.34 -17.38
CA ALA A 30 -11.77 -0.95 -16.16
C ALA A 30 -10.72 -0.06 -15.48
N HIS A 31 -9.76 0.42 -16.25
CA HIS A 31 -8.70 1.29 -15.75
C HIS A 31 -9.25 2.61 -15.20
N ALA A 32 -10.16 3.24 -15.93
CA ALA A 32 -10.82 4.46 -15.48
C ALA A 32 -11.59 4.26 -14.17
N ARG A 33 -12.37 3.16 -14.05
CA ARG A 33 -13.08 2.81 -12.81
C ARG A 33 -12.13 2.53 -11.66
N ASN A 34 -11.04 1.82 -11.88
CA ASN A 34 -10.04 1.57 -10.83
C ASN A 34 -9.42 2.88 -10.32
N ILE A 35 -9.07 3.82 -11.21
CA ILE A 35 -8.56 5.13 -10.80
C ILE A 35 -9.63 5.90 -10.01
N LEU A 36 -10.88 5.93 -10.48
CA LEU A 36 -11.98 6.60 -9.76
C LEU A 36 -12.23 5.97 -8.40
N GLY A 37 -12.13 4.65 -8.27
CA GLY A 37 -12.20 3.94 -7.00
C GLY A 37 -11.09 4.38 -6.03
N HIS A 38 -9.84 4.45 -6.50
CA HIS A 38 -8.73 4.93 -5.68
C HIS A 38 -8.84 6.41 -5.32
N ILE A 39 -9.39 7.25 -6.22
CA ILE A 39 -9.69 8.64 -5.90
C ILE A 39 -10.75 8.72 -4.81
N GLY A 40 -11.80 7.88 -4.87
CA GLY A 40 -12.80 7.78 -3.81
C GLY A 40 -12.18 7.47 -2.44
N ILE A 41 -11.26 6.50 -2.37
CA ILE A 41 -10.50 6.21 -1.13
C ILE A 41 -9.71 7.46 -0.70
N ALA A 42 -9.03 8.11 -1.63
CA ALA A 42 -8.16 9.26 -1.34
C ALA A 42 -8.92 10.46 -0.78
N VAL A 43 -10.17 10.66 -1.16
CA VAL A 43 -11.02 11.77 -0.67
C VAL A 43 -11.97 11.34 0.45
N GLY A 44 -11.94 10.05 0.85
CA GLY A 44 -12.79 9.51 1.91
C GLY A 44 -14.21 9.12 1.47
N ASP A 45 -14.51 9.18 0.17
CA ASP A 45 -15.80 8.71 -0.36
C ASP A 45 -15.74 7.20 -0.65
N LEU A 46 -15.81 6.43 0.44
CA LEU A 46 -15.70 4.98 0.39
C LEU A 46 -16.88 4.31 -0.32
N SER A 47 -18.04 4.96 -0.40
CA SER A 47 -19.20 4.48 -1.12
C SER A 47 -18.94 4.48 -2.63
N VAL A 48 -18.54 5.63 -3.17
CA VAL A 48 -18.18 5.78 -4.59
C VAL A 48 -17.01 4.86 -4.96
N ALA A 49 -16.01 4.74 -4.08
CA ALA A 49 -14.89 3.82 -4.30
C ALA A 49 -15.37 2.38 -4.46
N ARG A 50 -16.23 1.92 -3.56
CA ARG A 50 -16.83 0.58 -3.58
C ARG A 50 -17.59 0.31 -4.86
N ASP A 51 -18.42 1.25 -5.30
CA ASP A 51 -19.23 1.11 -6.51
C ASP A 51 -18.36 0.96 -7.76
N HIS A 52 -17.29 1.75 -7.88
CA HIS A 52 -16.37 1.64 -9.01
C HIS A 52 -15.63 0.29 -9.03
N PHE A 53 -15.07 -0.16 -7.92
CA PHE A 53 -14.37 -1.45 -7.87
C PHE A 53 -15.33 -2.61 -8.08
N LYS A 54 -16.53 -2.57 -7.47
CA LYS A 54 -17.55 -3.60 -7.65
C LYS A 54 -17.97 -3.74 -9.11
N ALA A 55 -18.20 -2.64 -9.80
CA ALA A 55 -18.51 -2.66 -11.23
C ALA A 55 -17.41 -3.33 -12.09
N VAL A 56 -16.14 -3.17 -11.70
CA VAL A 56 -15.02 -3.87 -12.36
C VAL A 56 -15.05 -5.37 -12.03
N VAL A 57 -15.21 -5.74 -10.75
CA VAL A 57 -15.28 -7.15 -10.33
C VAL A 57 -16.42 -7.89 -11.05
N ASP A 58 -17.62 -7.32 -11.04
CA ASP A 58 -18.81 -7.92 -11.65
C ASP A 58 -18.60 -8.12 -13.17
N ARG A 59 -18.07 -7.10 -13.85
CA ARG A 59 -17.89 -7.17 -15.31
C ARG A 59 -16.73 -8.04 -15.75
N PHE A 60 -15.57 -7.90 -15.15
CA PHE A 60 -14.35 -8.60 -15.57
C PHE A 60 -14.22 -9.99 -14.97
N GLY A 61 -14.87 -10.26 -13.84
CA GLY A 61 -15.07 -11.61 -13.32
C GLY A 61 -15.85 -12.47 -14.31
N ALA A 62 -16.96 -11.94 -14.85
CA ALA A 62 -17.75 -12.61 -15.88
C ALA A 62 -17.01 -12.80 -17.21
N LEU A 63 -16.06 -11.90 -17.53
CA LEU A 63 -15.21 -12.00 -18.74
C LEU A 63 -14.00 -12.92 -18.56
N GLY A 64 -13.75 -13.42 -17.35
CA GLY A 64 -12.60 -14.28 -17.06
C GLY A 64 -11.26 -13.57 -17.22
N VAL A 65 -11.14 -12.31 -16.77
CA VAL A 65 -9.90 -11.52 -16.84
C VAL A 65 -9.29 -11.39 -15.43
N PRO A 66 -8.45 -12.36 -15.00
CA PRO A 66 -8.05 -12.52 -13.59
C PRO A 66 -7.34 -11.28 -13.00
N TRP A 67 -6.40 -10.69 -13.75
CA TRP A 67 -5.59 -9.59 -13.22
C TRP A 67 -6.40 -8.30 -13.01
N VAL A 68 -7.42 -8.02 -13.85
CA VAL A 68 -8.32 -6.88 -13.68
C VAL A 68 -9.23 -7.10 -12.48
N THR A 69 -9.82 -8.30 -12.40
CA THR A 69 -10.70 -8.69 -11.30
C THR A 69 -9.96 -8.68 -9.96
N GLY A 70 -8.75 -9.26 -9.92
CA GLY A 70 -7.94 -9.32 -8.71
C GLY A 70 -7.50 -7.93 -8.21
N ASN A 71 -7.13 -7.02 -9.10
CA ASN A 71 -6.83 -5.63 -8.73
C ASN A 71 -8.04 -4.90 -8.16
N ALA A 72 -9.22 -5.09 -8.74
CA ALA A 72 -10.44 -4.49 -8.22
C ALA A 72 -10.88 -5.09 -6.88
N LEU A 73 -10.69 -6.40 -6.67
CA LEU A 73 -10.88 -7.04 -5.37
C LEU A 73 -9.93 -6.48 -4.30
N ALA A 74 -8.65 -6.25 -4.64
CA ALA A 74 -7.71 -5.58 -3.76
C ALA A 74 -8.12 -4.13 -3.45
N GLY A 75 -8.70 -3.43 -4.43
CA GLY A 75 -9.31 -2.11 -4.24
C GLY A 75 -10.49 -2.16 -3.26
N LEU A 76 -11.39 -3.16 -3.38
CA LEU A 76 -12.46 -3.39 -2.41
C LEU A 76 -11.91 -3.72 -1.01
N ALA A 77 -10.83 -4.51 -0.93
CA ALA A 77 -10.15 -4.78 0.34
C ALA A 77 -9.60 -3.49 0.98
N SER A 78 -9.05 -2.57 0.17
CA SER A 78 -8.62 -1.25 0.64
C SER A 78 -9.79 -0.43 1.19
N VAL A 79 -10.95 -0.47 0.53
CA VAL A 79 -12.18 0.19 1.02
C VAL A 79 -12.63 -0.40 2.36
N SER A 80 -12.65 -1.72 2.50
CA SER A 80 -13.04 -2.40 3.74
C SER A 80 -12.04 -2.10 4.87
N LEU A 81 -10.73 -2.07 4.56
CA LEU A 81 -9.69 -1.69 5.50
C LEU A 81 -9.87 -0.25 6.00
N ALA A 82 -10.16 0.68 5.09
CA ALA A 82 -10.43 2.09 5.43
C ALA A 82 -11.69 2.25 6.28
N SER A 83 -12.71 1.40 6.05
CA SER A 83 -13.94 1.35 6.85
C SER A 83 -13.74 0.67 8.22
N GLY A 84 -12.59 0.03 8.47
CA GLY A 84 -12.31 -0.71 9.70
C GLY A 84 -12.84 -2.15 9.71
N ASP A 85 -13.41 -2.65 8.62
CA ASP A 85 -13.88 -4.02 8.49
C ASP A 85 -12.71 -4.96 8.12
N LEU A 86 -12.01 -5.45 9.16
CA LEU A 86 -10.82 -6.29 8.99
C LEU A 86 -11.17 -7.71 8.49
N GLU A 87 -12.38 -8.20 8.76
CA GLU A 87 -12.79 -9.53 8.32
C GLU A 87 -13.15 -9.52 6.82
N ASP A 88 -13.91 -8.53 6.36
CA ASP A 88 -14.19 -8.36 4.94
C ASP A 88 -12.91 -8.07 4.15
N THR A 89 -11.99 -7.27 4.72
CA THR A 89 -10.66 -7.06 4.14
C THR A 89 -9.93 -8.36 3.92
N SER A 90 -9.91 -9.25 4.93
CA SER A 90 -9.24 -10.55 4.86
C SER A 90 -9.85 -11.44 3.77
N ARG A 91 -11.16 -11.50 3.71
CA ARG A 91 -11.92 -12.27 2.72
C ARG A 91 -11.61 -11.78 1.30
N LEU A 92 -11.70 -10.47 1.06
CA LEU A 92 -11.44 -9.88 -0.26
C LEU A 92 -9.99 -10.07 -0.72
N LEU A 93 -9.02 -10.05 0.20
CA LEU A 93 -7.62 -10.36 -0.12
C LEU A 93 -7.45 -11.83 -0.50
N ALA A 94 -8.14 -12.74 0.17
CA ALA A 94 -8.12 -14.16 -0.18
C ALA A 94 -8.72 -14.39 -1.57
N ASP A 95 -9.86 -13.75 -1.87
CA ASP A 95 -10.51 -13.80 -3.18
C ASP A 95 -9.60 -13.23 -4.28
N ALA A 96 -8.94 -12.08 -4.03
CA ALA A 96 -7.99 -11.48 -4.96
C ALA A 96 -6.83 -12.43 -5.28
N ARG A 97 -6.24 -13.06 -4.26
CA ARG A 97 -5.14 -14.03 -4.43
C ARG A 97 -5.60 -15.26 -5.21
N ALA A 98 -6.78 -15.79 -4.91
CA ALA A 98 -7.33 -16.95 -5.59
C ALA A 98 -7.53 -16.67 -7.09
N VAL A 99 -8.11 -15.51 -7.41
CA VAL A 99 -8.35 -15.10 -8.82
C VAL A 99 -7.03 -14.85 -9.54
N MET A 100 -6.03 -14.29 -8.88
CA MET A 100 -4.72 -13.99 -9.48
C MET A 100 -3.74 -15.17 -9.46
N SER A 101 -4.14 -16.33 -8.94
CA SER A 101 -3.27 -17.51 -8.96
C SER A 101 -2.95 -17.89 -10.41
N GLY A 102 -1.66 -17.92 -10.76
CA GLY A 102 -1.21 -18.16 -12.14
C GLY A 102 -1.02 -16.91 -13.01
N VAL A 103 -1.41 -15.73 -12.52
CA VAL A 103 -1.01 -14.44 -13.10
C VAL A 103 0.37 -14.08 -12.52
N GLY A 104 1.27 -13.54 -13.33
CA GLY A 104 2.64 -13.24 -12.87
C GLY A 104 2.68 -12.25 -11.70
N PRO A 105 3.84 -12.10 -11.04
CA PRO A 105 3.99 -11.37 -9.76
C PRO A 105 3.69 -9.85 -9.82
N TRP A 106 3.57 -9.29 -10.99
CA TRP A 106 3.35 -7.85 -11.23
C TRP A 106 2.10 -7.26 -10.59
N PHE A 107 1.09 -8.08 -10.33
CA PHE A 107 -0.23 -7.63 -9.90
C PHE A 107 -0.47 -7.85 -8.41
N SER A 108 0.53 -8.34 -7.70
CA SER A 108 0.39 -8.64 -6.26
C SER A 108 0.70 -7.46 -5.34
N GLU A 109 1.26 -6.36 -5.84
CA GLU A 109 1.77 -5.27 -5.00
C GLU A 109 0.70 -4.62 -4.12
N ILE A 110 -0.46 -4.29 -4.70
CA ILE A 110 -1.57 -3.72 -3.91
C ILE A 110 -2.11 -4.74 -2.90
N VAL A 111 -2.16 -6.02 -3.26
CA VAL A 111 -2.58 -7.10 -2.35
C VAL A 111 -1.61 -7.20 -1.18
N LEU A 112 -0.29 -7.21 -1.44
CA LEU A 112 0.74 -7.28 -0.42
C LEU A 112 0.70 -6.05 0.50
N TYR A 113 0.55 -4.86 -0.06
CA TYR A 113 0.43 -3.65 0.74
C TYR A 113 -0.79 -3.72 1.68
N VAL A 114 -1.98 -4.01 1.15
CA VAL A 114 -3.21 -4.08 1.97
C VAL A 114 -3.10 -5.19 3.02
N GLN A 115 -2.47 -6.33 2.68
CA GLN A 115 -2.19 -7.40 3.63
C GLN A 115 -1.26 -6.95 4.75
N ALA A 116 -0.19 -6.21 4.44
CA ALA A 116 0.74 -5.71 5.45
C ALA A 116 0.03 -4.75 6.42
N VAL A 117 -0.79 -3.81 5.91
CA VAL A 117 -1.56 -2.90 6.76
C VAL A 117 -2.61 -3.64 7.58
N LEU A 118 -3.27 -4.65 7.01
CA LEU A 118 -4.20 -5.52 7.75
C LEU A 118 -3.50 -6.21 8.92
N SER A 119 -2.30 -6.76 8.71
CA SER A 119 -1.52 -7.39 9.77
C SER A 119 -1.13 -6.40 10.87
N VAL A 120 -0.74 -5.16 10.51
CA VAL A 120 -0.53 -4.06 11.47
C VAL A 120 -1.81 -3.76 12.25
N ARG A 121 -2.96 -3.64 11.58
CA ARG A 121 -4.24 -3.35 12.24
C ARG A 121 -4.69 -4.45 13.19
N ARG A 122 -4.28 -5.69 12.93
CA ARG A 122 -4.53 -6.86 13.79
C ARG A 122 -3.51 -7.03 14.93
N GLY A 123 -2.54 -6.12 15.06
CA GLY A 123 -1.49 -6.23 16.07
C GLY A 123 -0.50 -7.37 15.81
N ARG A 124 -0.24 -7.69 14.54
CA ARG A 124 0.66 -8.77 14.10
C ARG A 124 1.84 -8.20 13.31
N PRO A 125 2.73 -7.41 13.96
CA PRO A 125 3.78 -6.70 13.25
C PRO A 125 4.79 -7.62 12.55
N GLN A 126 5.07 -8.82 13.08
CA GLN A 126 5.98 -9.77 12.44
C GLN A 126 5.43 -10.29 11.10
N GLU A 127 4.11 -10.56 11.03
CA GLU A 127 3.45 -10.92 9.78
C GLU A 127 3.53 -9.76 8.76
N ALA A 128 3.32 -8.53 9.23
CA ALA A 128 3.43 -7.34 8.37
C ALA A 128 4.84 -7.21 7.79
N ILE A 129 5.88 -7.40 8.60
CA ILE A 129 7.28 -7.35 8.17
C ILE A 129 7.58 -8.44 7.12
N ALA A 130 7.09 -9.67 7.32
CA ALA A 130 7.27 -10.75 6.36
C ALA A 130 6.62 -10.44 5.00
N VAL A 131 5.40 -9.88 5.01
CA VAL A 131 4.69 -9.45 3.80
C VAL A 131 5.43 -8.30 3.10
N VAL A 132 5.91 -7.31 3.86
CA VAL A 132 6.68 -6.20 3.28
C VAL A 132 7.98 -6.69 2.68
N ARG A 133 8.67 -7.64 3.30
CA ARG A 133 9.89 -8.24 2.76
C ARG A 133 9.64 -8.90 1.39
N GLU A 134 8.54 -9.63 1.25
CA GLU A 134 8.11 -10.21 -0.03
C GLU A 134 7.86 -9.10 -1.07
N SER A 135 7.13 -8.06 -0.68
CA SER A 135 6.85 -6.90 -1.53
C SER A 135 8.13 -6.19 -1.98
N LEU A 136 9.07 -5.90 -1.08
CA LEU A 136 10.32 -5.21 -1.42
C LEU A 136 11.15 -5.98 -2.45
N ALA A 137 11.19 -7.31 -2.39
CA ALA A 137 11.88 -8.14 -3.38
C ALA A 137 11.24 -8.05 -4.78
N GLN A 138 9.92 -7.84 -4.87
CA GLN A 138 9.23 -7.62 -6.14
C GLN A 138 9.41 -6.19 -6.64
N ILE A 139 9.26 -5.20 -5.76
CA ILE A 139 9.43 -3.77 -6.05
C ILE A 139 10.82 -3.49 -6.62
N GLU A 140 11.87 -4.10 -6.07
CA GLU A 140 13.23 -3.94 -6.56
C GLU A 140 13.38 -4.45 -8.00
N ARG A 141 12.78 -5.60 -8.32
CA ARG A 141 12.79 -6.16 -9.68
C ARG A 141 12.01 -5.31 -10.68
N LEU A 142 10.89 -4.73 -10.26
CA LEU A 142 9.98 -3.97 -11.12
C LEU A 142 10.30 -2.47 -11.16
N HIS A 143 11.17 -2.00 -10.30
CA HIS A 143 11.49 -0.58 -10.11
C HIS A 143 10.25 0.27 -9.79
N ASP A 144 9.25 -0.33 -9.12
CA ASP A 144 8.00 0.35 -8.75
C ASP A 144 8.18 1.21 -7.51
N LYS A 145 8.48 2.47 -7.73
CA LYS A 145 8.70 3.43 -6.65
C LYS A 145 7.42 3.90 -5.97
N PHE A 146 6.28 3.75 -6.63
CA PHE A 146 4.99 4.06 -6.03
C PHE A 146 4.63 3.01 -4.97
N ALA A 147 4.68 1.72 -5.32
CA ALA A 147 4.46 0.63 -4.38
C ALA A 147 5.44 0.68 -3.19
N LEU A 148 6.71 1.07 -3.43
CA LEU A 148 7.72 1.21 -2.39
C LEU A 148 7.29 2.18 -1.28
N VAL A 149 6.73 3.33 -1.64
CA VAL A 149 6.31 4.35 -0.66
C VAL A 149 5.22 3.81 0.27
N TYR A 150 4.31 2.99 -0.25
CA TYR A 150 3.26 2.34 0.54
C TYR A 150 3.82 1.23 1.44
N ALA A 151 4.68 0.37 0.91
CA ALA A 151 5.31 -0.71 1.67
C ALA A 151 6.11 -0.18 2.87
N LEU A 152 6.84 0.93 2.69
CA LEU A 152 7.62 1.53 3.76
C LEU A 152 6.76 2.12 4.88
N VAL A 153 5.55 2.61 4.61
CA VAL A 153 4.63 3.04 5.68
C VAL A 153 4.17 1.85 6.53
N ALA A 154 3.83 0.73 5.90
CA ALA A 154 3.44 -0.48 6.62
C ALA A 154 4.60 -1.04 7.46
N LEU A 155 5.83 -1.02 6.92
CA LEU A 155 7.03 -1.45 7.64
C LEU A 155 7.31 -0.56 8.86
N ALA A 156 7.22 0.76 8.70
CA ALA A 156 7.40 1.71 9.80
C ALA A 156 6.37 1.50 10.92
N ALA A 157 5.11 1.24 10.55
CA ALA A 157 4.06 0.95 11.50
C ALA A 157 4.28 -0.38 12.25
N ALA A 158 4.80 -1.40 11.57
CA ALA A 158 5.16 -2.66 12.20
C ALA A 158 6.34 -2.48 13.17
N ALA A 159 7.37 -1.72 12.77
CA ALA A 159 8.52 -1.40 13.63
C ALA A 159 8.09 -0.65 14.90
N GLU A 160 7.20 0.33 14.76
CA GLU A 160 6.63 1.11 15.85
C GLU A 160 5.85 0.22 16.84
N GLN A 161 5.02 -0.70 16.34
CA GLN A 161 4.29 -1.66 17.19
C GLN A 161 5.21 -2.63 17.94
N MET A 162 6.40 -2.91 17.41
CA MET A 162 7.42 -3.71 18.10
C MET A 162 8.23 -2.91 19.12
N GLY A 163 7.96 -1.60 19.27
CA GLY A 163 8.70 -0.70 20.16
C GLY A 163 10.05 -0.23 19.58
N ASP A 164 10.36 -0.53 18.32
CA ASP A 164 11.58 -0.04 17.66
C ASP A 164 11.31 1.30 16.94
N ASP A 165 11.05 2.33 17.75
CA ASP A 165 10.79 3.68 17.28
C ASP A 165 11.96 4.28 16.47
N ALA A 166 13.19 3.86 16.79
CA ALA A 166 14.39 4.32 16.08
C ALA A 166 14.40 3.77 14.64
N TRP A 167 14.03 2.51 14.46
CA TRP A 167 13.90 1.90 13.14
C TRP A 167 12.72 2.49 12.38
N ALA A 168 11.58 2.68 13.03
CA ALA A 168 10.43 3.36 12.42
C ALA A 168 10.78 4.75 11.88
N ALA A 169 11.55 5.54 12.64
CA ALA A 169 12.02 6.85 12.20
C ALA A 169 12.91 6.77 10.94
N ARG A 170 13.86 5.83 10.89
CA ARG A 170 14.72 5.61 9.71
C ARG A 170 13.92 5.18 8.47
N ILE A 171 12.93 4.28 8.65
CA ILE A 171 12.08 3.82 7.55
C ILE A 171 11.23 4.97 6.99
N LEU A 172 10.63 5.80 7.87
CA LEU A 172 9.86 6.97 7.43
C LEU A 172 10.74 7.97 6.66
N ALA A 173 11.97 8.19 7.10
CA ALA A 173 12.92 9.05 6.38
C ALA A 173 13.30 8.48 5.01
N ALA A 174 13.56 7.18 4.90
CA ALA A 174 13.82 6.51 3.61
C ALA A 174 12.62 6.66 2.67
N ARG A 175 11.41 6.48 3.18
CA ARG A 175 10.16 6.69 2.45
C ARG A 175 10.05 8.12 1.93
N ASP A 176 10.27 9.12 2.77
CA ASP A 176 10.15 10.52 2.42
C ASP A 176 11.22 10.92 1.38
N ALA A 177 12.44 10.40 1.51
CA ALA A 177 13.48 10.57 0.50
C ALA A 177 13.12 9.95 -0.87
N VAL A 178 12.39 8.82 -0.90
CA VAL A 178 11.85 8.27 -2.15
C VAL A 178 10.80 9.20 -2.74
N THR A 179 9.88 9.69 -1.93
CA THR A 179 8.82 10.63 -2.35
C THR A 179 9.41 11.91 -2.96
N GLU A 180 10.38 12.52 -2.29
CA GLU A 180 11.07 13.73 -2.76
C GLU A 180 11.74 13.52 -4.13
N ARG A 181 12.42 12.37 -4.31
CA ARG A 181 13.12 12.07 -5.58
C ARG A 181 12.20 11.72 -6.73
N THR A 182 11.02 11.14 -6.44
CA THR A 182 10.15 10.59 -7.49
C THR A 182 8.91 11.42 -7.74
N GLY A 183 8.56 12.32 -6.83
CA GLY A 183 7.28 13.02 -6.84
C GLY A 183 6.07 12.11 -6.60
N SER A 184 6.30 10.85 -6.16
CA SER A 184 5.22 9.89 -5.88
C SER A 184 4.59 10.21 -4.53
N ILE A 185 3.37 10.72 -4.52
CA ILE A 185 2.66 11.12 -3.31
C ILE A 185 1.57 10.07 -3.01
N PRO A 186 1.61 9.38 -1.86
CA PRO A 186 0.47 8.57 -1.42
C PRO A 186 -0.73 9.47 -1.19
N VAL A 187 -1.74 9.29 -2.01
CA VAL A 187 -2.97 10.07 -1.93
C VAL A 187 -4.03 9.43 -1.04
N ASP A 188 -3.87 8.16 -0.72
CA ASP A 188 -4.75 7.41 0.17
C ASP A 188 -4.71 7.98 1.60
N HIS A 189 -5.85 8.41 2.10
CA HIS A 189 -6.00 8.97 3.45
C HIS A 189 -5.52 8.01 4.52
N SER A 190 -5.86 6.72 4.41
CA SER A 190 -5.52 5.73 5.43
C SER A 190 -4.00 5.53 5.56
N VAL A 191 -3.26 5.68 4.46
CA VAL A 191 -1.79 5.62 4.44
C VAL A 191 -1.17 6.86 5.08
N ARG A 192 -1.70 8.02 4.76
CA ARG A 192 -1.23 9.29 5.36
C ARG A 192 -1.49 9.31 6.86
N ASP A 193 -2.70 8.95 7.29
CA ASP A 193 -3.08 8.88 8.70
C ASP A 193 -2.20 7.87 9.46
N LEU A 194 -1.92 6.71 8.84
CA LEU A 194 -1.04 5.70 9.41
C LEU A 194 0.38 6.26 9.57
N ARG A 195 0.93 6.91 8.54
CA ARG A 195 2.25 7.54 8.59
C ARG A 195 2.33 8.61 9.69
N GLU A 196 1.34 9.51 9.73
CA GLU A 196 1.30 10.60 10.70
C GLU A 196 1.18 10.08 12.14
N ARG A 197 0.39 9.03 12.34
CA ARG A 197 0.27 8.36 13.64
C ARG A 197 1.62 7.77 14.07
N VAL A 198 2.28 7.01 13.18
CA VAL A 198 3.58 6.40 13.48
C VAL A 198 4.63 7.47 13.81
N GLU A 199 4.70 8.55 13.02
CA GLU A 199 5.62 9.66 13.28
C GLU A 199 5.36 10.29 14.63
N ARG A 200 4.12 10.66 14.92
CA ARG A 200 3.74 11.31 16.18
C ARG A 200 4.11 10.44 17.39
N ASP A 201 3.73 9.15 17.34
CA ASP A 201 3.85 8.26 18.48
C ASP A 201 5.32 7.85 18.72
N ALA A 202 6.06 7.52 17.66
CA ALA A 202 7.49 7.21 17.76
C ALA A 202 8.32 8.44 18.19
N ARG A 203 7.99 9.61 17.64
CA ARG A 203 8.67 10.86 18.02
C ARG A 203 8.41 11.24 19.48
N ALA A 204 7.20 11.01 19.98
CA ALA A 204 6.88 11.25 21.39
C ALA A 204 7.70 10.34 22.33
N ARG A 205 7.89 9.06 21.97
CA ARG A 205 8.67 8.11 22.77
C ARG A 205 10.19 8.33 22.67
N LEU A 206 10.71 8.66 21.49
CA LEU A 206 12.16 8.91 21.30
C LEU A 206 12.62 10.25 21.85
N GLY A 207 11.76 11.24 21.84
CA GLY A 207 12.10 12.64 22.05
C GLY A 207 12.78 13.28 20.83
N GLN A 208 12.67 14.61 20.74
CA GLN A 208 13.04 15.41 19.55
C GLN A 208 14.46 15.16 19.04
N ARG A 209 15.46 15.09 19.95
CA ARG A 209 16.87 14.96 19.53
C ARG A 209 17.18 13.60 18.93
N ARG A 210 16.68 12.54 19.55
CA ARG A 210 16.90 11.17 19.06
C ARG A 210 16.13 10.92 17.78
N TRP A 211 14.88 11.38 17.71
CA TRP A 211 14.09 11.33 16.48
C TRP A 211 14.84 11.97 15.30
N ALA A 212 15.30 13.23 15.44
CA ALA A 212 15.98 13.93 14.36
C ALA A 212 17.24 13.19 13.88
N ARG A 213 18.02 12.60 14.79
CA ARG A 213 19.21 11.81 14.45
C ARG A 213 18.85 10.55 13.68
N GLU A 214 17.88 9.77 14.14
CA GLU A 214 17.49 8.53 13.49
C GLU A 214 16.82 8.81 12.14
N TYR A 215 16.01 9.84 12.06
CA TYR A 215 15.37 10.27 10.82
C TYR A 215 16.42 10.70 9.77
N GLU A 216 17.40 11.51 10.13
CA GLU A 216 18.47 11.91 9.21
C GLU A 216 19.29 10.70 8.73
N ALA A 217 19.60 9.76 9.61
CA ALA A 217 20.28 8.53 9.24
C ALA A 217 19.48 7.69 8.20
N GLY A 218 18.14 7.75 8.27
CA GLY A 218 17.26 7.01 7.37
C GLY A 218 17.20 7.56 5.93
N ARG A 219 17.49 8.85 5.72
CA ARG A 219 17.36 9.48 4.39
C ARG A 219 18.23 8.86 3.30
N HIS A 220 19.30 8.18 3.68
CA HIS A 220 20.27 7.56 2.78
C HIS A 220 20.17 6.03 2.72
N VAL A 221 19.20 5.44 3.42
CA VAL A 221 19.00 3.99 3.44
C VAL A 221 18.46 3.51 2.10
N SER A 222 19.09 2.49 1.52
CA SER A 222 18.65 1.85 0.29
C SER A 222 17.63 0.74 0.55
N VAL A 223 16.84 0.36 -0.46
CA VAL A 223 15.92 -0.79 -0.36
C VAL A 223 16.69 -2.06 -0.01
N ALA A 224 17.84 -2.30 -0.63
CA ALA A 224 18.70 -3.45 -0.34
C ALA A 224 19.16 -3.48 1.13
N SER A 225 19.49 -2.30 1.70
CA SER A 225 19.84 -2.20 3.12
C SER A 225 18.65 -2.50 4.03
N LEU A 226 17.44 -2.07 3.66
CA LEU A 226 16.22 -2.37 4.42
C LEU A 226 15.90 -3.88 4.40
N VAL A 227 16.04 -4.53 3.26
CA VAL A 227 15.85 -5.99 3.15
C VAL A 227 16.83 -6.72 4.07
N LYS A 228 18.10 -6.32 4.04
CA LYS A 228 19.13 -6.90 4.92
C LYS A 228 18.80 -6.68 6.41
N GLU A 229 18.38 -5.48 6.81
CA GLU A 229 17.96 -5.20 8.19
C GLU A 229 16.76 -6.05 8.61
N ILE A 230 15.80 -6.28 7.73
CA ILE A 230 14.66 -7.17 7.98
C ILE A 230 15.15 -8.61 8.22
N ASP A 231 16.07 -9.12 7.39
CA ASP A 231 16.60 -10.48 7.52
C ASP A 231 17.36 -10.67 8.83
N GLU A 232 18.21 -9.72 9.21
CA GLU A 232 18.96 -9.74 10.46
C GLU A 232 18.03 -9.76 11.69
N ARG A 233 16.95 -8.97 11.66
CA ARG A 233 15.96 -8.90 12.75
C ARG A 233 15.11 -10.17 12.83
N SER A 234 14.75 -10.75 11.69
CA SER A 234 13.99 -12.01 11.62
C SER A 234 14.82 -13.18 12.12
N GLY A 235 16.12 -13.24 11.78
CA GLY A 235 17.06 -14.29 12.25
C GLY A 235 17.35 -14.21 13.75
N SER A 236 17.43 -13.00 14.31
CA SER A 236 17.64 -12.81 15.75
C SER A 236 16.45 -13.24 16.62
N SER A 237 15.23 -13.21 16.09
CA SER A 237 14.02 -13.64 16.79
C SER A 237 13.92 -15.16 16.91
N ILE A 238 14.49 -15.92 15.96
CA ILE A 238 14.48 -17.39 15.97
C ILE A 238 15.52 -17.96 16.96
N ALA A 239 16.60 -17.21 17.22
CA ALA A 239 17.65 -17.63 18.15
C ALA A 239 17.32 -17.36 19.64
N ALA A 240 16.22 -16.64 19.93
CA ALA A 240 15.80 -16.25 21.27
C ALA A 240 14.60 -17.07 21.81
N THR A 241 14.14 -18.06 21.05
CA THR A 241 13.08 -19.03 21.43
C THR A 241 13.65 -20.42 21.60
#